data_e855117134f3ee68c281056ea114df73
#
_entry.id   e855117134f3ee68c281056ea114df73
#
_cell.length_a   1.000
_cell.length_b   1.000
_cell.length_c   1.000
_cell.angle_alpha   90.00
_cell.angle_beta   90.00
_cell.angle_gamma   90.00
#
_symmetry.space_group_name_H-M   'P 1'
#
loop_
_entity.id
_entity.type
_entity.pdbx_description
1 polymer ?
#
loop_
_entity_poly.entity_id
_entity_poly.type
_entity_poly.pdbx_seq_one_letter_code
_entity_poly.pdbx_strand_id
1 'polypeptide(L)'
;MHQVCRPLGLVWTDLFREKIFHLGILIKFFLIIALFPVIQLEWFVPFIVNWFEGPKNLPWSGYLLSGGDPLAFPYGLIMFIAHLPTTAIGWAIDNFFAVEYFAHFGFKISLFIVDIFLLLLLLQVFENHWRKILIYYWLSPLGIFITYWHGQSDLIPVALFIYSLTLIK
;
A
#
# COMPACT_ATOMS: atom_id res chain seq x y z
N MET A 1 -30.07 9.76 15.92
CA MET A 1 -29.58 8.40 16.25
C MET A 1 -28.05 8.49 16.29
N HIS A 2 -27.46 8.57 17.48
CA HIS A 2 -26.00 8.48 17.62
C HIS A 2 -25.57 7.05 17.33
N GLN A 3 -25.03 6.79 16.14
CA GLN A 3 -24.32 5.55 15.89
C GLN A 3 -23.01 5.62 16.70
N VAL A 4 -22.94 4.83 17.75
CA VAL A 4 -21.71 4.64 18.51
C VAL A 4 -20.76 3.83 17.62
N CYS A 5 -19.73 4.45 17.05
CA CYS A 5 -18.69 3.74 16.29
C CYS A 5 -18.15 2.58 17.14
N ARG A 6 -18.17 1.38 16.60
CA ARG A 6 -17.54 0.24 17.27
C ARG A 6 -16.05 0.49 17.43
N PRO A 7 -15.47 0.22 18.61
CA PRO A 7 -14.03 0.37 18.78
C PRO A 7 -13.27 -0.57 17.84
N LEU A 8 -12.21 -0.05 17.19
CA LEU A 8 -11.38 -0.76 16.21
C LEU A 8 -10.94 -2.16 16.70
N GLY A 9 -10.68 -2.32 17.99
CA GLY A 9 -10.30 -3.61 18.59
C GLY A 9 -11.35 -4.73 18.43
N LEU A 10 -12.64 -4.40 18.50
CA LEU A 10 -13.71 -5.38 18.28
C LEU A 10 -13.85 -5.77 16.80
N VAL A 11 -13.59 -4.82 15.90
CA VAL A 11 -13.60 -5.08 14.45
C VAL A 11 -12.49 -6.06 14.08
N TRP A 12 -11.30 -5.93 14.66
CA TRP A 12 -10.18 -6.84 14.44
C TRP A 12 -10.49 -8.28 14.86
N THR A 13 -11.03 -8.50 16.06
CA THR A 13 -11.32 -9.84 16.56
C THR A 13 -12.33 -10.58 15.70
N ASP A 14 -13.32 -9.86 15.16
CA ASP A 14 -14.33 -10.43 14.29
C ASP A 14 -13.76 -10.77 12.90
N LEU A 15 -12.89 -9.89 12.35
CA LEU A 15 -12.20 -10.11 11.08
C LEU A 15 -11.36 -11.40 11.08
N PHE A 16 -10.58 -11.61 12.15
CA PHE A 16 -9.72 -12.80 12.25
C PHE A 16 -10.48 -14.12 12.33
N ARG A 17 -11.80 -14.11 12.53
CA ARG A 17 -12.65 -15.30 12.47
C ARG A 17 -13.23 -15.56 11.09
N GLU A 18 -13.12 -14.60 10.17
CA GLU A 18 -13.76 -14.67 8.86
C GLU A 18 -12.87 -15.32 7.80
N LYS A 19 -13.36 -16.43 7.22
CA LYS A 19 -12.65 -17.17 6.17
C LYS A 19 -12.40 -16.30 4.93
N ILE A 20 -13.34 -15.40 4.60
CA ILE A 20 -13.22 -14.47 3.45
C ILE A 20 -12.03 -13.51 3.65
N PHE A 21 -11.81 -13.05 4.89
CA PHE A 21 -10.64 -12.20 5.20
C PHE A 21 -9.33 -12.94 4.95
N HIS A 22 -9.22 -14.18 5.46
CA HIS A 22 -8.01 -15.00 5.26
C HIS A 22 -7.78 -15.36 3.80
N LEU A 23 -8.84 -15.65 3.04
CA LEU A 23 -8.74 -15.88 1.59
C LEU A 23 -8.16 -14.65 0.88
N GLY A 24 -8.62 -13.46 1.22
CA GLY A 24 -8.09 -12.22 0.66
C GLY A 24 -6.63 -11.98 1.02
N ILE A 25 -6.22 -12.23 2.28
CA ILE A 25 -4.81 -12.19 2.70
C ILE A 25 -3.98 -13.15 1.84
N LEU A 26 -4.42 -14.40 1.71
CA LEU A 26 -3.69 -15.42 0.96
C LEU A 26 -3.49 -15.03 -0.51
N ILE A 27 -4.55 -14.58 -1.17
CA ILE A 27 -4.49 -14.14 -2.57
C ILE A 27 -3.53 -12.96 -2.72
N LYS A 28 -3.68 -11.91 -1.91
CA LYS A 28 -2.88 -10.70 -2.00
C LYS A 28 -1.42 -10.97 -1.68
N PHE A 29 -1.14 -11.78 -0.67
CA PHE A 29 0.23 -12.14 -0.30
C PHE A 29 0.90 -12.99 -1.38
N PHE A 30 0.15 -13.92 -2.00
CA PHE A 30 0.62 -14.67 -3.17
C PHE A 30 1.00 -13.73 -4.32
N LEU A 31 0.15 -12.73 -4.63
CA LEU A 31 0.41 -11.76 -5.69
C LEU A 31 1.62 -10.84 -5.36
N ILE A 32 1.80 -10.48 -4.09
CA ILE A 32 2.96 -9.71 -3.63
C ILE A 32 4.26 -10.48 -3.91
N ILE A 33 4.26 -11.79 -3.72
CA ILE A 33 5.45 -12.63 -3.95
C ILE A 33 5.64 -12.94 -5.44
N ALA A 34 4.55 -13.29 -6.14
CA ALA A 34 4.62 -13.86 -7.48
C ALA A 34 4.69 -12.81 -8.61
N LEU A 35 4.19 -11.58 -8.39
CA LEU A 35 4.10 -10.58 -9.43
C LEU A 35 5.10 -9.43 -9.23
N PHE A 36 5.66 -8.96 -10.32
CA PHE A 36 6.53 -7.79 -10.37
C PHE A 36 6.03 -6.82 -11.44
N PRO A 37 5.10 -5.90 -11.10
CA PRO A 37 4.59 -4.92 -12.03
C PRO A 37 5.70 -4.04 -12.59
N VAL A 38 5.72 -3.87 -13.91
CA VAL A 38 6.75 -3.08 -14.62
C VAL A 38 6.86 -1.66 -14.07
N ILE A 39 5.73 -1.03 -13.78
CA ILE A 39 5.69 0.34 -13.23
C ILE A 39 6.39 0.43 -11.86
N GLN A 40 6.36 -0.62 -11.06
CA GLN A 40 7.10 -0.66 -9.79
C GLN A 40 8.58 -0.96 -10.01
N LEU A 41 8.89 -1.91 -10.91
CA LEU A 41 10.26 -2.32 -11.20
C LEU A 41 11.10 -1.20 -11.81
N GLU A 42 10.54 -0.51 -12.80
CA GLU A 42 11.31 0.43 -13.61
C GLU A 42 11.19 1.89 -13.10
N TRP A 43 10.12 2.22 -12.36
CA TRP A 43 9.80 3.59 -12.02
C TRP A 43 9.76 3.85 -10.52
N PHE A 44 8.82 3.23 -9.78
CA PHE A 44 8.53 3.63 -8.40
C PHE A 44 9.62 3.21 -7.41
N VAL A 45 10.08 1.98 -7.48
CA VAL A 45 11.09 1.48 -6.55
C VAL A 45 12.46 2.10 -6.82
N PRO A 46 12.95 2.18 -8.07
CA PRO A 46 14.19 2.92 -8.37
C PRO A 46 14.17 4.37 -7.92
N PHE A 47 13.04 5.07 -8.05
CA PHE A 47 12.88 6.43 -7.55
C PHE A 47 13.11 6.51 -6.02
N ILE A 48 12.51 5.59 -5.25
CA ILE A 48 12.64 5.59 -3.78
C ILE A 48 14.03 5.14 -3.37
N VAL A 49 14.60 4.13 -4.01
CA VAL A 49 15.95 3.62 -3.72
C VAL A 49 17.01 4.68 -3.99
N ASN A 50 16.86 5.48 -5.05
CA ASN A 50 17.76 6.61 -5.34
C ASN A 50 17.84 7.62 -4.19
N TRP A 51 16.81 7.74 -3.36
CA TRP A 51 16.87 8.58 -2.14
C TRP A 51 17.95 8.11 -1.16
N PHE A 52 18.26 6.82 -1.11
CA PHE A 52 19.30 6.27 -0.24
C PHE A 52 20.68 6.32 -0.87
N GLU A 53 20.78 6.11 -2.17
CA GLU A 53 22.03 5.92 -2.93
C GLU A 53 22.46 7.17 -3.68
N GLY A 54 21.53 8.00 -4.09
CA GLY A 54 21.75 9.17 -4.92
C GLY A 54 22.17 10.44 -4.16
N PRO A 55 22.20 11.58 -4.86
CA PRO A 55 22.49 12.89 -4.28
C PRO A 55 21.53 13.24 -3.14
N LYS A 56 22.06 13.78 -2.04
CA LYS A 56 21.28 14.16 -0.82
C LYS A 56 20.51 15.47 -1.02
N ASN A 57 19.62 15.47 -1.99
CA ASN A 57 18.70 16.56 -2.34
C ASN A 57 17.26 16.18 -2.01
N LEU A 58 16.28 16.98 -2.44
CA LEU A 58 14.88 16.56 -2.43
C LEU A 58 14.71 15.32 -3.33
N PRO A 59 13.80 14.37 -3.01
CA PRO A 59 13.69 13.10 -3.74
C PRO A 59 13.63 13.27 -5.26
N TRP A 60 12.76 14.16 -5.75
CA TRP A 60 12.58 14.41 -7.19
C TRP A 60 13.83 15.04 -7.84
N SER A 61 14.39 16.09 -7.22
CA SER A 61 15.61 16.73 -7.77
C SER A 61 16.81 15.79 -7.71
N GLY A 62 16.95 15.00 -6.66
CA GLY A 62 18.02 14.01 -6.55
C GLY A 62 17.92 12.95 -7.64
N TYR A 63 16.70 12.43 -7.88
CA TYR A 63 16.47 11.45 -8.92
C TYR A 63 16.74 11.98 -10.34
N LEU A 64 16.28 13.20 -10.63
CA LEU A 64 16.56 13.86 -11.92
C LEU A 64 18.06 14.12 -12.13
N LEU A 65 18.78 14.53 -11.09
CA LEU A 65 20.24 14.73 -11.17
C LEU A 65 20.99 13.42 -11.41
N SER A 66 20.42 12.27 -11.00
CA SER A 66 20.95 10.94 -11.30
C SER A 66 20.57 10.44 -12.71
N GLY A 67 19.89 11.26 -13.53
CA GLY A 67 19.44 10.86 -14.87
C GLY A 67 18.13 10.09 -14.90
N GLY A 68 17.37 10.10 -13.82
CA GLY A 68 16.07 9.42 -13.73
C GLY A 68 14.97 10.08 -14.55
N ASP A 69 13.95 9.31 -14.92
CA ASP A 69 12.79 9.79 -15.69
C ASP A 69 11.91 10.73 -14.84
N PRO A 70 11.57 11.95 -15.33
CA PRO A 70 10.71 12.88 -14.59
C PRO A 70 9.30 12.35 -14.30
N LEU A 71 8.84 11.34 -15.01
CA LEU A 71 7.55 10.70 -14.80
C LEU A 71 7.60 9.46 -13.88
N ALA A 72 8.79 9.08 -13.41
CA ALA A 72 8.98 7.85 -12.64
C ALA A 72 8.18 7.81 -11.33
N PHE A 73 7.89 8.96 -10.73
CA PHE A 73 7.06 9.01 -9.52
C PHE A 73 6.16 10.26 -9.56
N PRO A 74 5.01 10.20 -10.28
CA PRO A 74 4.11 11.34 -10.47
C PRO A 74 3.27 11.67 -9.24
N TYR A 75 3.69 11.23 -8.07
CA TYR A 75 3.00 11.40 -6.79
C TYR A 75 3.70 12.44 -5.92
N GLY A 76 2.96 12.99 -4.95
CA GLY A 76 3.49 13.95 -4.00
C GLY A 76 4.24 13.32 -2.81
N LEU A 77 4.74 14.18 -1.92
CA LEU A 77 5.55 13.79 -0.77
C LEU A 77 4.87 12.78 0.17
N ILE A 78 3.55 12.87 0.35
CA ILE A 78 2.80 11.95 1.22
C ILE A 78 2.91 10.51 0.71
N MET A 79 2.80 10.32 -0.61
CA MET A 79 2.93 9.01 -1.23
C MET A 79 4.34 8.45 -1.07
N PHE A 80 5.36 9.31 -1.28
CA PHE A 80 6.75 8.95 -1.04
C PHE A 80 6.97 8.47 0.41
N ILE A 81 6.52 9.26 1.39
CA ILE A 81 6.65 8.92 2.82
C ILE A 81 5.92 7.61 3.16
N ALA A 82 4.76 7.36 2.56
CA ALA A 82 4.01 6.14 2.82
C ALA A 82 4.76 4.87 2.37
N HIS A 83 5.51 4.94 1.27
CA HIS A 83 6.27 3.81 0.77
C HIS A 83 7.68 3.69 1.39
N LEU A 84 8.25 4.81 1.86
CA LEU A 84 9.63 4.91 2.28
C LEU A 84 10.05 3.88 3.35
N PRO A 85 9.32 3.67 4.48
CA PRO A 85 9.79 2.83 5.58
C PRO A 85 10.01 1.37 5.18
N THR A 86 9.03 0.77 4.52
CA THR A 86 9.10 -0.65 4.13
C THR A 86 10.06 -0.89 2.98
N THR A 87 10.13 0.06 2.02
CA THR A 87 11.11 0.03 0.93
C THR A 87 12.53 0.19 1.47
N ALA A 88 12.75 1.04 2.47
CA ALA A 88 14.05 1.21 3.14
C ALA A 88 14.53 -0.08 3.81
N ILE A 89 13.63 -0.79 4.49
CA ILE A 89 13.94 -2.08 5.09
C ILE A 89 14.35 -3.08 4.00
N GLY A 90 13.56 -3.15 2.91
CA GLY A 90 13.88 -4.02 1.78
C GLY A 90 15.23 -3.67 1.13
N TRP A 91 15.49 -2.39 0.87
CA TRP A 91 16.78 -1.92 0.36
C TRP A 91 17.96 -2.28 1.28
N ALA A 92 17.81 -2.14 2.58
CA ALA A 92 18.86 -2.52 3.53
C ALA A 92 19.15 -4.04 3.50
N ILE A 93 18.11 -4.87 3.32
CA ILE A 93 18.25 -6.32 3.15
C ILE A 93 18.94 -6.63 1.81
N ASP A 94 18.57 -5.97 0.72
CA ASP A 94 19.18 -6.13 -0.59
C ASP A 94 20.68 -5.84 -0.53
N ASN A 95 21.08 -4.73 0.12
CA ASN A 95 22.49 -4.39 0.32
C ASN A 95 23.25 -5.41 1.17
N PHE A 96 22.60 -5.98 2.19
CA PHE A 96 23.25 -6.96 3.07
C PHE A 96 23.51 -8.30 2.35
N PHE A 97 22.56 -8.76 1.52
CA PHE A 97 22.65 -10.03 0.80
C PHE A 97 23.16 -9.90 -0.65
N ALA A 98 23.45 -8.68 -1.13
CA ALA A 98 23.83 -8.39 -2.51
C ALA A 98 22.81 -8.93 -3.53
N VAL A 99 21.52 -8.63 -3.30
CA VAL A 99 20.40 -9.00 -4.17
C VAL A 99 19.58 -7.72 -4.51
N GLU A 100 18.67 -7.80 -5.48
CA GLU A 100 17.83 -6.69 -5.92
C GLU A 100 16.35 -7.10 -5.91
N TYR A 101 15.85 -7.51 -4.76
CA TYR A 101 14.51 -8.10 -4.65
C TYR A 101 13.67 -7.51 -3.52
N PHE A 102 14.27 -7.31 -2.35
CA PHE A 102 13.52 -6.97 -1.14
C PHE A 102 13.03 -5.52 -1.11
N ALA A 103 13.67 -4.60 -1.81
CA ALA A 103 13.15 -3.23 -1.96
C ALA A 103 11.79 -3.23 -2.68
N HIS A 104 11.64 -4.03 -3.74
CA HIS A 104 10.37 -4.23 -4.45
C HIS A 104 9.32 -4.88 -3.56
N PHE A 105 9.71 -5.87 -2.78
CA PHE A 105 8.84 -6.51 -1.81
C PHE A 105 8.37 -5.52 -0.74
N GLY A 106 9.30 -4.72 -0.19
CA GLY A 106 9.00 -3.67 0.77
C GLY A 106 8.00 -2.64 0.25
N PHE A 107 8.13 -2.21 -1.01
CA PHE A 107 7.17 -1.32 -1.65
C PHE A 107 5.76 -1.93 -1.69
N LYS A 108 5.62 -3.20 -2.04
CA LYS A 108 4.31 -3.89 -2.08
C LYS A 108 3.73 -4.10 -0.68
N ILE A 109 4.57 -4.31 0.32
CA ILE A 109 4.14 -4.41 1.71
C ILE A 109 3.51 -3.09 2.18
N SER A 110 4.03 -1.94 1.77
CA SER A 110 3.39 -0.65 2.09
C SER A 110 1.98 -0.55 1.51
N LEU A 111 1.77 -0.98 0.26
CA LEU A 111 0.44 -1.03 -0.35
C LEU A 111 -0.50 -1.98 0.41
N PHE A 112 0.00 -3.14 0.84
CA PHE A 112 -0.79 -4.10 1.61
C PHE A 112 -1.19 -3.54 2.99
N ILE A 113 -0.29 -2.81 3.65
CA ILE A 113 -0.60 -2.13 4.93
C ILE A 113 -1.71 -1.10 4.74
N VAL A 114 -1.63 -0.28 3.68
CA VAL A 114 -2.65 0.71 3.35
C VAL A 114 -3.98 0.05 2.98
N ASP A 115 -3.95 -1.06 2.27
CA ASP A 115 -5.13 -1.83 1.89
C ASP A 115 -5.87 -2.38 3.12
N ILE A 116 -5.13 -2.93 4.10
CA ILE A 116 -5.71 -3.32 5.39
C ILE A 116 -6.27 -2.10 6.13
N PHE A 117 -5.54 -1.00 6.16
CA PHE A 117 -6.01 0.23 6.81
C PHE A 117 -7.31 0.73 6.19
N LEU A 118 -7.41 0.77 4.86
CA LEU A 118 -8.62 1.16 4.15
C LEU A 118 -9.78 0.17 4.42
N LEU A 119 -9.51 -1.14 4.46
CA LEU A 119 -10.50 -2.13 4.85
C LEU A 119 -11.11 -1.81 6.23
N LEU A 120 -10.25 -1.51 7.22
CA LEU A 120 -10.71 -1.18 8.57
C LEU A 120 -11.54 0.09 8.61
N LEU A 121 -11.14 1.14 7.88
CA LEU A 121 -11.92 2.36 7.76
C LEU A 121 -13.30 2.11 7.15
N LEU A 122 -13.36 1.31 6.08
CA LEU A 122 -14.64 0.95 5.44
C LEU A 122 -15.53 0.16 6.38
N LEU A 123 -14.98 -0.79 7.14
CA LEU A 123 -15.72 -1.55 8.14
C LEU A 123 -16.24 -0.66 9.27
N GLN A 124 -15.50 0.37 9.66
CA GLN A 124 -15.93 1.34 10.66
C GLN A 124 -17.02 2.28 10.12
N VAL A 125 -16.91 2.70 8.87
CA VAL A 125 -17.90 3.61 8.24
C VAL A 125 -19.22 2.90 7.94
N PHE A 126 -19.15 1.63 7.52
CA PHE A 126 -20.28 0.84 7.07
C PHE A 126 -20.53 -0.40 7.94
N GLU A 127 -20.62 -0.21 9.25
CA GLU A 127 -20.72 -1.28 10.28
C GLU A 127 -21.74 -2.38 9.97
N ASN A 128 -22.90 -2.02 9.42
CA ASN A 128 -23.97 -2.96 9.12
C ASN A 128 -23.78 -3.75 7.81
N HIS A 129 -22.72 -3.47 7.06
CA HIS A 129 -22.48 -4.04 5.73
C HIS A 129 -21.15 -4.79 5.62
N TRP A 130 -20.55 -5.20 6.73
CA TRP A 130 -19.22 -5.77 6.80
C TRP A 130 -18.97 -6.93 5.82
N ARG A 131 -19.94 -7.86 5.62
CA ARG A 131 -19.80 -8.94 4.63
C ARG A 131 -19.73 -8.42 3.19
N LYS A 132 -20.52 -7.39 2.87
CA LYS A 132 -20.46 -6.74 1.55
C LYS A 132 -19.10 -6.08 1.32
N ILE A 133 -18.52 -5.46 2.34
CA ILE A 133 -17.18 -4.86 2.26
C ILE A 133 -16.13 -5.93 1.99
N LEU A 134 -16.19 -7.07 2.69
CA LEU A 134 -15.26 -8.18 2.44
C LEU A 134 -15.40 -8.75 1.02
N ILE A 135 -16.60 -8.82 0.47
CA ILE A 135 -16.81 -9.35 -0.88
C ILE A 135 -16.48 -8.31 -1.94
N TYR A 136 -17.05 -7.10 -1.83
CA TYR A 136 -16.98 -6.09 -2.91
C TYR A 136 -15.74 -5.20 -2.87
N TYR A 137 -15.06 -5.09 -1.73
CA TYR A 137 -13.81 -4.37 -1.60
C TYR A 137 -12.62 -5.32 -1.42
N TRP A 138 -12.61 -6.12 -0.34
CA TRP A 138 -11.44 -6.91 0.04
C TRP A 138 -11.08 -8.00 -0.99
N LEU A 139 -12.09 -8.67 -1.56
CA LEU A 139 -11.94 -9.64 -2.65
C LEU A 139 -12.26 -9.05 -4.03
N SER A 140 -12.38 -7.73 -4.18
CA SER A 140 -12.66 -7.09 -5.46
C SER A 140 -11.61 -7.46 -6.51
N PRO A 141 -11.98 -8.13 -7.61
CA PRO A 141 -11.02 -8.44 -8.67
C PRO A 141 -10.38 -7.19 -9.26
N LEU A 142 -11.17 -6.10 -9.39
CA LEU A 142 -10.69 -4.81 -9.90
C LEU A 142 -9.68 -4.17 -8.94
N GLY A 143 -9.98 -4.15 -7.63
CA GLY A 143 -9.07 -3.62 -6.61
C GLY A 143 -7.76 -4.42 -6.55
N ILE A 144 -7.85 -5.74 -6.57
CA ILE A 144 -6.69 -6.64 -6.61
C ILE A 144 -5.87 -6.40 -7.88
N PHE A 145 -6.52 -6.29 -9.04
CA PHE A 145 -5.83 -6.04 -10.32
C PHE A 145 -5.09 -4.70 -10.29
N ILE A 146 -5.74 -3.61 -9.93
CA ILE A 146 -5.13 -2.27 -9.93
C ILE A 146 -3.95 -2.20 -8.94
N THR A 147 -4.12 -2.72 -7.73
CA THR A 147 -3.12 -2.57 -6.66
C THR A 147 -1.97 -3.57 -6.80
N TYR A 148 -2.26 -4.84 -7.05
CA TYR A 148 -1.24 -5.92 -6.96
C TYR A 148 -0.74 -6.40 -8.31
N TRP A 149 -1.56 -6.34 -9.36
CA TRP A 149 -1.14 -6.73 -10.71
C TRP A 149 -0.56 -5.56 -11.50
N HIS A 150 -1.28 -4.44 -11.53
CA HIS A 150 -0.80 -3.24 -12.23
C HIS A 150 0.20 -2.44 -11.38
N GLY A 151 0.10 -2.51 -10.04
CA GLY A 151 1.05 -1.87 -9.14
C GLY A 151 0.80 -0.40 -8.85
N GLN A 152 -0.42 0.08 -9.03
CA GLN A 152 -0.81 1.47 -8.78
C GLN A 152 -0.89 1.78 -7.28
N SER A 153 -0.48 3.00 -6.93
CA SER A 153 -0.48 3.49 -5.53
C SER A 153 -1.73 4.30 -5.15
N ASP A 154 -2.75 4.35 -6.00
CA ASP A 154 -3.97 5.15 -5.81
C ASP A 154 -4.79 4.77 -4.57
N LEU A 155 -4.49 3.63 -3.98
CA LEU A 155 -5.10 3.18 -2.73
C LEU A 155 -4.81 4.14 -1.56
N ILE A 156 -3.65 4.81 -1.56
CA ILE A 156 -3.23 5.73 -0.49
C ILE A 156 -4.12 6.98 -0.45
N PRO A 157 -4.31 7.75 -1.54
CA PRO A 157 -5.21 8.90 -1.52
C PRO A 157 -6.65 8.52 -1.22
N VAL A 158 -7.12 7.34 -1.67
CA VAL A 158 -8.46 6.84 -1.32
C VAL A 158 -8.57 6.58 0.19
N ALA A 159 -7.57 5.94 0.81
CA ALA A 159 -7.55 5.70 2.24
C ALA A 159 -7.55 7.00 3.05
N LEU A 160 -6.76 8.00 2.64
CA LEU A 160 -6.73 9.32 3.27
C LEU A 160 -8.06 10.05 3.13
N PHE A 161 -8.71 9.96 1.96
CA PHE A 161 -10.02 10.54 1.74
C PHE A 161 -11.08 9.92 2.68
N ILE A 162 -11.16 8.58 2.74
CA ILE A 162 -12.10 7.89 3.63
C ILE A 162 -11.78 8.21 5.10
N TYR A 163 -10.51 8.26 5.48
CA TYR A 163 -10.10 8.65 6.83
C TYR A 163 -10.58 10.06 7.17
N SER A 164 -10.43 11.02 6.27
CA SER A 164 -10.90 12.39 6.49
C SER A 164 -12.41 12.46 6.76
N LEU A 165 -13.20 11.61 6.08
CA LEU A 165 -14.64 11.53 6.32
C LEU A 165 -14.97 10.96 7.71
N THR A 166 -14.13 10.12 8.28
CA THR A 166 -14.33 9.60 9.65
C THR A 166 -14.08 10.66 10.72
N LEU A 167 -13.28 11.69 10.42
CA LEU A 167 -12.99 12.77 11.36
C LEU A 167 -14.07 13.85 11.43
N ILE A 168 -14.95 13.92 10.42
CA ILE A 168 -16.03 14.92 10.33
C ILE A 168 -17.30 14.46 11.08
N LYS A 169 -17.37 13.20 11.46
CA LYS A 169 -18.48 12.64 12.27
C LYS A 169 -18.27 12.90 13.75
#